data_173ab059b9023f6a75185644e0953bb5
#
_entry.id   173ab059b9023f6a75185644e0953bb5
#
_cell.length_a   1.000
_cell.length_b   1.000
_cell.length_c   1.000
_cell.angle_alpha   90.00
_cell.angle_beta   90.00
_cell.angle_gamma   90.00
#
_symmetry.space_group_name_H-M   'P 1'
#
loop_
_entity.id
_entity.type
_entity.pdbx_description
1 polymer ?
#
loop_
_entity_poly.entity_id
_entity_poly.type
_entity_poly.pdbx_seq_one_letter_code
_entity_poly.pdbx_strand_id
1 'polypeptide(L)'
;TWFRSFKIDGSMEFDAIERREDVPVQISSSAKLLYSGSGLAIDPDRKTTWLCDIYSDNGLLIADFHGEGLVVIDGDSQSVRGYLVRPEAMAPDIRASFVHFAMTELLKRRGLYTFHATALEHKGQGVLIPGFSGRGKTTSFLSLLRAGYRYLSDDHPFFRVSGTRVEILPYPLKINVTDHTVSFFPELREAPPSVLHAGVPKSYFHAEDVYPGPLGQPCEPSVILFPEVVNSSHSCLEPLSKKVALEMILPHSLLVYDTEVARREFQALVGLVEQADCYRLHFGRDVMEAPWLVTP
;
A
#
# COMPACT_ATOMS: atom_id res chain seq x y z
N THR A 1 -9.80 15.45 -6.66
CA THR A 1 -8.86 16.41 -7.31
C THR A 1 -7.50 15.77 -7.59
N TRP A 2 -7.11 14.77 -6.83
CA TRP A 2 -5.80 14.12 -6.89
C TRP A 2 -5.60 13.26 -8.14
N PHE A 3 -6.63 12.51 -8.58
CA PHE A 3 -6.61 11.73 -9.82
C PHE A 3 -6.51 12.58 -11.10
N ARG A 4 -6.68 13.91 -11.04
CA ARG A 4 -6.53 14.78 -12.21
C ARG A 4 -5.08 14.93 -12.68
N SER A 5 -4.11 14.66 -11.83
CA SER A 5 -2.68 14.70 -12.18
C SER A 5 -2.21 13.46 -12.95
N PHE A 6 -2.94 12.36 -12.85
CA PHE A 6 -2.68 11.12 -13.54
C PHE A 6 -3.86 10.84 -14.48
N LYS A 7 -3.69 11.08 -15.76
CA LYS A 7 -4.66 10.64 -16.77
C LYS A 7 -4.62 9.10 -16.81
N ILE A 8 -5.48 8.47 -16.02
CA ILE A 8 -5.72 7.05 -16.07
C ILE A 8 -6.96 6.86 -16.93
N ASP A 9 -6.78 6.42 -18.17
CA ASP A 9 -7.89 6.05 -19.04
C ASP A 9 -8.46 4.72 -18.54
N GLY A 10 -9.75 4.67 -18.23
CA GLY A 10 -10.44 3.48 -17.79
C GLY A 10 -11.59 3.79 -16.85
N SER A 11 -12.44 2.81 -16.66
CA SER A 11 -13.59 2.92 -15.79
C SER A 11 -13.52 1.92 -14.63
N MET A 12 -14.02 2.35 -13.51
CA MET A 12 -14.25 1.50 -12.36
C MET A 12 -15.65 1.79 -11.84
N GLU A 13 -16.51 0.78 -11.91
CA GLU A 13 -17.92 0.86 -11.54
C GLU A 13 -18.24 -0.19 -10.48
N PHE A 14 -19.08 0.17 -9.53
CA PHE A 14 -19.54 -0.73 -8.47
C PHE A 14 -21.05 -0.71 -8.39
N ASP A 15 -21.65 -1.90 -8.48
CA ASP A 15 -23.07 -2.13 -8.33
C ASP A 15 -23.36 -2.75 -6.96
N ALA A 16 -24.36 -2.20 -6.25
CA ALA A 16 -24.92 -2.82 -5.06
C ALA A 16 -25.92 -3.89 -5.47
N ILE A 17 -25.82 -5.08 -4.90
CA ILE A 17 -26.74 -6.19 -5.13
C ILE A 17 -27.24 -6.76 -3.81
N GLU A 18 -28.41 -7.38 -3.83
CA GLU A 18 -29.04 -7.94 -2.62
C GLU A 18 -28.43 -9.32 -2.27
N ARG A 19 -28.15 -10.13 -3.26
CA ARG A 19 -27.66 -11.49 -3.07
C ARG A 19 -26.57 -11.82 -4.10
N ARG A 20 -25.68 -12.74 -3.72
CA ARG A 20 -24.58 -13.17 -4.61
C ARG A 20 -25.08 -13.73 -5.95
N GLU A 21 -26.23 -14.39 -5.96
CA GLU A 21 -26.86 -14.94 -7.16
C GLU A 21 -27.36 -13.86 -8.14
N ASP A 22 -27.51 -12.62 -7.69
CA ASP A 22 -27.96 -11.50 -8.52
C ASP A 22 -26.82 -10.92 -9.37
N VAL A 23 -25.56 -11.39 -9.18
CA VAL A 23 -24.41 -10.98 -10.03
C VAL A 23 -24.66 -11.41 -11.48
N PRO A 24 -24.64 -10.46 -12.43
CA PRO A 24 -24.94 -10.78 -13.85
C PRO A 24 -23.79 -11.52 -14.56
N VAL A 25 -22.64 -11.67 -13.91
CA VAL A 25 -21.47 -12.37 -14.42
C VAL A 25 -21.41 -13.75 -13.82
N GLN A 26 -21.34 -14.77 -14.68
CA GLN A 26 -21.14 -16.16 -14.29
C GLN A 26 -19.72 -16.59 -14.64
N ILE A 27 -19.06 -17.25 -13.71
CA ILE A 27 -17.78 -17.90 -13.95
C ILE A 27 -18.04 -19.15 -14.78
N SER A 28 -17.43 -19.25 -15.96
CA SER A 28 -17.69 -20.38 -16.84
C SER A 28 -17.11 -21.69 -16.28
N SER A 29 -17.63 -22.82 -16.74
CA SER A 29 -17.09 -24.13 -16.36
C SER A 29 -15.67 -24.38 -16.88
N SER A 30 -15.22 -23.60 -17.85
CA SER A 30 -13.87 -23.62 -18.41
C SER A 30 -12.91 -22.60 -17.75
N ALA A 31 -13.38 -21.79 -16.81
CA ALA A 31 -12.55 -20.83 -16.11
C ALA A 31 -11.39 -21.51 -15.39
N LYS A 32 -10.19 -20.95 -15.52
CA LYS A 32 -8.99 -21.44 -14.86
C LYS A 32 -8.85 -20.78 -13.50
N LEU A 33 -8.90 -21.57 -12.44
CA LEU A 33 -8.56 -21.11 -11.10
C LEU A 33 -7.06 -20.78 -11.01
N LEU A 34 -6.74 -19.55 -10.67
CA LEU A 34 -5.37 -19.04 -10.54
C LEU A 34 -4.93 -18.99 -9.09
N TYR A 35 -5.84 -18.69 -8.18
CA TYR A 35 -5.59 -18.55 -6.76
C TYR A 35 -6.83 -18.93 -5.97
N SER A 36 -6.65 -19.61 -4.85
CA SER A 36 -7.69 -19.86 -3.86
C SER A 36 -7.07 -19.77 -2.47
N GLY A 37 -7.63 -18.97 -1.62
CA GLY A 37 -7.10 -18.84 -0.25
C GLY A 37 -7.73 -17.74 0.57
N SER A 38 -7.41 -17.80 1.85
CA SER A 38 -7.67 -16.72 2.79
C SER A 38 -6.52 -15.74 2.73
N GLY A 39 -6.80 -14.48 2.41
CA GLY A 39 -5.80 -13.45 2.57
C GLY A 39 -5.26 -12.85 1.30
N LEU A 40 -6.13 -12.39 0.40
CA LEU A 40 -5.82 -11.14 -0.28
C LEU A 40 -5.91 -9.99 0.76
N ALA A 41 -5.38 -10.26 1.96
CA ALA A 41 -5.12 -9.23 2.93
C ALA A 41 -4.02 -8.37 2.35
N ILE A 42 -4.38 -7.19 1.90
CA ILE A 42 -3.48 -6.10 1.57
C ILE A 42 -2.61 -5.75 2.79
N ASP A 43 -3.00 -6.25 3.95
CA ASP A 43 -2.29 -6.16 5.21
C ASP A 43 -2.18 -7.56 5.83
N PRO A 44 -1.00 -8.20 5.82
CA PRO A 44 -0.78 -9.52 6.41
C PRO A 44 -1.03 -9.56 7.93
N ASP A 45 -1.08 -8.40 8.60
CA ASP A 45 -1.40 -8.30 10.02
C ASP A 45 -2.91 -8.27 10.31
N ARG A 46 -3.76 -8.20 9.27
CA ARG A 46 -5.21 -8.24 9.44
C ARG A 46 -5.68 -9.65 9.72
N LYS A 47 -6.27 -9.84 10.89
CA LYS A 47 -6.99 -11.07 11.26
C LYS A 47 -8.29 -11.30 10.46
N THR A 48 -8.69 -10.37 9.62
CA THR A 48 -9.83 -10.50 8.72
C THR A 48 -9.37 -11.25 7.47
N THR A 49 -9.53 -12.54 7.50
CA THR A 49 -9.26 -13.42 6.36
C THR A 49 -10.47 -13.40 5.44
N TRP A 50 -10.32 -12.83 4.26
CA TRP A 50 -11.32 -13.00 3.21
C TRP A 50 -10.97 -14.22 2.39
N LEU A 51 -11.94 -15.07 2.21
CA LEU A 51 -11.84 -16.10 1.20
C LEU A 51 -12.02 -15.44 -0.16
N CYS A 52 -11.05 -15.62 -1.03
CA CYS A 52 -11.10 -15.14 -2.39
C CYS A 52 -10.57 -16.18 -3.34
N ASP A 53 -11.34 -16.46 -4.36
CA ASP A 53 -10.92 -17.26 -5.49
C ASP A 53 -10.72 -16.35 -6.70
N ILE A 54 -9.57 -16.47 -7.35
CA ILE A 54 -9.26 -15.69 -8.56
C ILE A 54 -9.24 -16.61 -9.76
N TYR A 55 -10.02 -16.25 -10.78
CA TYR A 55 -10.15 -16.99 -12.01
C TYR A 55 -9.67 -16.16 -13.21
N SER A 56 -9.14 -16.85 -14.20
CA SER A 56 -9.04 -16.33 -15.56
C SER A 56 -10.12 -16.97 -16.40
N ASP A 57 -10.98 -16.17 -17.02
CA ASP A 57 -12.09 -16.61 -17.83
C ASP A 57 -12.28 -15.69 -19.05
N ASN A 58 -12.07 -16.22 -20.26
CA ASN A 58 -12.25 -15.50 -21.54
C ASN A 58 -11.56 -14.11 -21.58
N GLY A 59 -10.33 -14.00 -21.09
CA GLY A 59 -9.57 -12.74 -21.06
C GLY A 59 -9.88 -11.85 -19.86
N LEU A 60 -10.87 -12.21 -19.05
CA LEU A 60 -11.20 -11.52 -17.81
C LEU A 60 -10.43 -12.13 -16.63
N LEU A 61 -10.07 -11.28 -15.66
CA LEU A 61 -9.71 -11.71 -14.33
C LEU A 61 -10.91 -11.51 -13.41
N ILE A 62 -11.35 -12.58 -12.76
CA ILE A 62 -12.52 -12.56 -11.89
C ILE A 62 -12.06 -12.91 -10.47
N ALA A 63 -12.27 -12.01 -9.52
CA ALA A 63 -12.05 -12.26 -8.10
C ALA A 63 -13.40 -12.45 -7.41
N ASP A 64 -13.64 -13.65 -6.94
CA ASP A 64 -14.84 -14.03 -6.20
C ASP A 64 -14.56 -14.00 -4.69
N PHE A 65 -15.16 -13.07 -4.00
CA PHE A 65 -15.09 -12.95 -2.54
C PHE A 65 -16.26 -13.68 -1.86
N HIS A 66 -16.72 -14.73 -2.51
CA HIS A 66 -17.80 -15.60 -2.04
C HIS A 66 -19.08 -14.83 -1.70
N GLY A 67 -19.52 -14.85 -0.45
CA GLY A 67 -20.76 -14.20 -0.03
C GLY A 67 -20.73 -12.66 -0.04
N GLU A 68 -19.56 -12.04 -0.16
CA GLU A 68 -19.40 -10.58 -0.03
C GLU A 68 -19.50 -9.85 -1.38
N GLY A 69 -19.07 -10.49 -2.48
CA GLY A 69 -19.13 -9.86 -3.80
C GLY A 69 -18.18 -10.46 -4.82
N LEU A 70 -18.11 -9.80 -5.98
CA LEU A 70 -17.29 -10.21 -7.11
C LEU A 70 -16.69 -8.99 -7.79
N VAL A 71 -15.42 -9.10 -8.19
CA VAL A 71 -14.74 -8.09 -9.00
C VAL A 71 -14.32 -8.68 -10.31
N VAL A 72 -14.70 -8.04 -11.41
CA VAL A 72 -14.34 -8.40 -12.77
C VAL A 72 -13.40 -7.35 -13.34
N ILE A 73 -12.26 -7.77 -13.82
CA ILE A 73 -11.25 -6.92 -14.41
C ILE A 73 -11.05 -7.35 -15.86
N ASP A 74 -11.32 -6.43 -16.76
CA ASP A 74 -11.04 -6.57 -18.17
C ASP A 74 -9.74 -5.82 -18.49
N GLY A 75 -8.69 -6.58 -18.78
CA GLY A 75 -7.39 -6.02 -19.11
C GLY A 75 -7.35 -5.30 -20.46
N ASP A 76 -8.15 -5.73 -21.41
CA ASP A 76 -8.18 -5.18 -22.78
C ASP A 76 -8.94 -3.86 -22.82
N SER A 77 -10.15 -3.82 -22.25
CA SER A 77 -10.93 -2.58 -22.15
C SER A 77 -10.47 -1.65 -21.03
N GLN A 78 -9.53 -2.12 -20.21
CA GLN A 78 -9.03 -1.40 -19.03
C GLN A 78 -10.15 -0.93 -18.11
N SER A 79 -11.09 -1.82 -17.85
CA SER A 79 -12.24 -1.56 -17.00
C SER A 79 -12.32 -2.53 -15.84
N VAL A 80 -12.89 -2.07 -14.76
CA VAL A 80 -13.23 -2.87 -13.59
C VAL A 80 -14.70 -2.70 -13.27
N ARG A 81 -15.36 -3.81 -13.02
CA ARG A 81 -16.72 -3.84 -12.51
C ARG A 81 -16.78 -4.67 -11.24
N GLY A 82 -17.24 -4.04 -10.17
CA GLY A 82 -17.43 -4.70 -8.87
C GLY A 82 -18.92 -4.86 -8.56
N TYR A 83 -19.27 -5.98 -7.95
CA TYR A 83 -20.61 -6.27 -7.45
C TYR A 83 -20.50 -6.54 -5.96
N LEU A 84 -21.10 -5.69 -5.13
CA LEU A 84 -21.04 -5.76 -3.67
C LEU A 84 -22.37 -6.21 -3.11
N VAL A 85 -22.38 -7.27 -2.32
CA VAL A 85 -23.59 -7.78 -1.69
C VAL A 85 -23.92 -6.92 -0.46
N ARG A 86 -25.04 -6.20 -0.52
CA ARG A 86 -25.50 -5.31 0.55
C ARG A 86 -24.40 -4.44 1.15
N PRO A 87 -23.79 -3.56 0.34
CA PRO A 87 -22.63 -2.78 0.78
C PRO A 87 -22.90 -1.89 2.00
N GLU A 88 -24.17 -1.53 2.26
CA GLU A 88 -24.58 -0.80 3.45
C GLU A 88 -24.44 -1.61 4.74
N ALA A 89 -24.54 -2.95 4.66
CA ALA A 89 -24.34 -3.85 5.78
C ALA A 89 -22.86 -4.25 6.00
N MET A 90 -21.99 -3.98 5.01
CA MET A 90 -20.56 -4.27 5.11
C MET A 90 -19.87 -3.29 6.07
N ALA A 91 -18.92 -3.80 6.85
CA ALA A 91 -18.03 -2.92 7.60
C ALA A 91 -17.27 -1.96 6.65
N PRO A 92 -17.08 -0.68 7.02
CA PRO A 92 -16.48 0.31 6.13
C PRO A 92 -15.08 -0.04 5.62
N ASP A 93 -14.28 -0.71 6.43
CA ASP A 93 -12.94 -1.18 6.08
C ASP A 93 -12.99 -2.32 5.05
N ILE A 94 -13.98 -3.21 5.15
CA ILE A 94 -14.25 -4.27 4.18
C ILE A 94 -14.58 -3.65 2.81
N ARG A 95 -15.54 -2.76 2.77
CA ARG A 95 -15.94 -2.06 1.54
C ARG A 95 -14.78 -1.28 0.91
N ALA A 96 -13.98 -0.58 1.73
CA ALA A 96 -12.80 0.12 1.25
C ALA A 96 -11.76 -0.82 0.64
N SER A 97 -11.59 -2.01 1.19
CA SER A 97 -10.64 -3.01 0.67
C SER A 97 -11.05 -3.59 -0.67
N PHE A 98 -12.37 -3.76 -0.94
CA PHE A 98 -12.85 -4.14 -2.28
C PHE A 98 -12.47 -3.09 -3.34
N VAL A 99 -12.74 -1.83 -3.04
CA VAL A 99 -12.41 -0.72 -3.94
C VAL A 99 -10.89 -0.64 -4.14
N HIS A 100 -10.11 -0.80 -3.07
CA HIS A 100 -8.67 -0.76 -3.14
C HIS A 100 -8.11 -1.93 -3.96
N PHE A 101 -8.61 -3.16 -3.77
CA PHE A 101 -8.23 -4.32 -4.59
C PHE A 101 -8.53 -4.07 -6.07
N ALA A 102 -9.74 -3.68 -6.40
CA ALA A 102 -10.16 -3.40 -7.77
C ALA A 102 -9.28 -2.34 -8.45
N MET A 103 -9.00 -1.26 -7.72
CA MET A 103 -8.14 -0.16 -8.17
C MET A 103 -6.70 -0.63 -8.40
N THR A 104 -6.11 -1.34 -7.46
CA THR A 104 -4.72 -1.79 -7.57
C THR A 104 -4.54 -2.77 -8.71
N GLU A 105 -5.48 -3.69 -8.91
CA GLU A 105 -5.44 -4.63 -10.03
C GLU A 105 -5.56 -3.96 -11.41
N LEU A 106 -6.41 -2.94 -11.51
CA LEU A 106 -6.49 -2.12 -12.72
C LEU A 106 -5.17 -1.37 -12.96
N LEU A 107 -4.64 -0.73 -11.92
CA LEU A 107 -3.42 0.09 -12.00
C LEU A 107 -2.17 -0.73 -12.32
N LYS A 108 -2.03 -1.94 -11.77
CA LYS A 108 -0.94 -2.87 -12.11
C LYS A 108 -0.87 -3.17 -13.62
N ARG A 109 -2.01 -3.35 -14.28
CA ARG A 109 -2.08 -3.59 -15.73
C ARG A 109 -1.64 -2.40 -16.55
N ARG A 110 -1.62 -1.22 -15.94
CA ARG A 110 -1.15 0.06 -16.50
C ARG A 110 0.25 0.45 -16.09
N GLY A 111 0.98 -0.47 -15.44
CA GLY A 111 2.34 -0.22 -15.00
C GLY A 111 2.47 0.70 -13.78
N LEU A 112 1.38 0.82 -13.00
CA LEU A 112 1.37 1.48 -11.70
C LEU A 112 1.30 0.41 -10.61
N TYR A 113 2.38 0.24 -9.90
CA TYR A 113 2.52 -0.81 -8.89
C TYR A 113 2.50 -0.21 -7.49
N THR A 114 2.15 -1.03 -6.50
CA THR A 114 2.17 -0.62 -5.10
C THR A 114 2.65 -1.77 -4.23
N PHE A 115 3.17 -1.45 -3.07
CA PHE A 115 3.53 -2.42 -2.04
C PHE A 115 3.32 -1.81 -0.65
N HIS A 116 3.29 -2.66 0.38
CA HIS A 116 3.06 -2.19 1.74
C HIS A 116 4.29 -1.47 2.29
N ALA A 117 4.28 -0.14 2.21
CA ALA A 117 5.33 0.75 2.67
C ALA A 117 4.74 2.13 3.02
N THR A 118 5.47 2.92 3.77
CA THR A 118 5.27 4.37 3.81
C THR A 118 6.26 5.06 2.88
N ALA A 119 5.86 6.21 2.34
CA ALA A 119 6.68 7.00 1.42
C ALA A 119 6.68 8.48 1.79
N LEU A 120 7.86 9.07 1.69
CA LEU A 120 8.14 10.47 1.97
C LEU A 120 9.00 11.06 0.85
N GLU A 121 8.94 12.36 0.67
CA GLU A 121 9.82 13.11 -0.22
C GLU A 121 10.65 14.11 0.58
N HIS A 122 11.93 14.23 0.26
CA HIS A 122 12.81 15.28 0.79
C HIS A 122 13.69 15.81 -0.34
N LYS A 123 13.57 17.10 -0.64
CA LYS A 123 14.36 17.81 -1.69
C LYS A 123 14.34 17.10 -3.06
N GLY A 124 13.19 16.56 -3.46
CA GLY A 124 13.01 15.85 -4.72
C GLY A 124 13.42 14.38 -4.70
N GLN A 125 13.83 13.85 -3.55
CA GLN A 125 14.26 12.48 -3.36
C GLN A 125 13.27 11.69 -2.51
N GLY A 126 12.99 10.44 -2.90
CA GLY A 126 12.04 9.58 -2.24
C GLY A 126 12.67 8.69 -1.18
N VAL A 127 12.04 8.63 0.00
CA VAL A 127 12.36 7.69 1.08
C VAL A 127 11.20 6.71 1.22
N LEU A 128 11.49 5.43 1.16
CA LEU A 128 10.54 4.34 1.32
C LEU A 128 10.83 3.55 2.59
N ILE A 129 9.79 3.22 3.33
CA ILE A 129 9.90 2.44 4.58
C ILE A 129 8.95 1.24 4.47
N PRO A 130 9.36 0.14 3.81
CA PRO A 130 8.59 -1.09 3.80
C PRO A 130 8.67 -1.78 5.18
N GLY A 131 7.67 -2.57 5.49
CA GLY A 131 7.68 -3.38 6.70
C GLY A 131 6.29 -3.74 7.22
N PHE A 132 6.24 -4.83 7.98
CA PHE A 132 5.04 -5.26 8.68
C PHE A 132 4.70 -4.32 9.84
N SER A 133 3.48 -4.40 10.32
CA SER A 133 3.03 -3.67 11.51
C SER A 133 3.89 -4.04 12.73
N GLY A 134 4.13 -3.06 13.62
CA GLY A 134 4.91 -3.27 14.84
C GLY A 134 6.44 -3.20 14.68
N ARG A 135 6.96 -3.02 13.47
CA ARG A 135 8.41 -2.92 13.21
C ARG A 135 8.99 -1.50 13.37
N GLY A 136 8.19 -0.53 13.78
CA GLY A 136 8.62 0.86 13.93
C GLY A 136 8.39 1.74 12.68
N LYS A 137 7.76 1.21 11.62
CA LYS A 137 7.46 1.93 10.37
C LYS A 137 6.81 3.29 10.64
N THR A 138 5.65 3.31 11.30
CA THR A 138 4.89 4.54 11.58
C THR A 138 5.67 5.53 12.44
N THR A 139 6.43 5.07 13.44
CA THR A 139 7.25 5.95 14.28
C THR A 139 8.39 6.59 13.49
N SER A 140 9.11 5.82 12.66
CA SER A 140 10.15 6.35 11.76
C SER A 140 9.59 7.37 10.79
N PHE A 141 8.44 7.06 10.20
CA PHE A 141 7.74 7.91 9.27
C PHE A 141 7.32 9.25 9.90
N LEU A 142 6.69 9.22 11.09
CA LEU A 142 6.28 10.44 11.82
C LEU A 142 7.47 11.29 12.26
N SER A 143 8.58 10.67 12.66
CA SER A 143 9.80 11.41 12.99
C SER A 143 10.36 12.16 11.78
N LEU A 144 10.31 11.58 10.59
CA LEU A 144 10.73 12.24 9.35
C LEU A 144 9.78 13.36 8.93
N LEU A 145 8.45 13.17 9.07
CA LEU A 145 7.48 14.24 8.85
C LEU A 145 7.74 15.43 9.78
N ARG A 146 7.98 15.17 11.07
CA ARG A 146 8.36 16.20 12.05
C ARG A 146 9.65 16.93 11.65
N ALA A 147 10.60 16.24 11.02
CA ALA A 147 11.84 16.81 10.50
C ALA A 147 11.70 17.59 9.20
N GLY A 148 10.48 17.72 8.64
CA GLY A 148 10.19 18.51 7.44
C GLY A 148 10.21 17.73 6.13
N TYR A 149 10.21 16.41 6.18
CA TYR A 149 9.94 15.58 5.01
C TYR A 149 8.49 15.76 4.58
N ARG A 150 8.21 15.66 3.29
CA ARG A 150 6.87 15.82 2.73
C ARG A 150 6.19 14.47 2.60
N TYR A 151 4.90 14.44 2.89
CA TYR A 151 4.09 13.24 2.83
C TYR A 151 3.80 12.80 1.39
N LEU A 152 4.06 11.54 1.07
CA LEU A 152 3.65 10.91 -0.18
C LEU A 152 2.52 9.91 0.05
N SER A 153 2.73 8.92 0.92
CA SER A 153 1.73 7.89 1.21
C SER A 153 2.03 7.17 2.52
N ASP A 154 0.96 6.75 3.20
CA ASP A 154 1.03 5.72 4.25
C ASP A 154 0.38 4.44 3.73
N ASP A 155 1.02 3.30 3.98
CA ASP A 155 0.65 1.93 3.62
C ASP A 155 0.76 1.54 2.13
N HIS A 156 0.42 2.41 1.15
CA HIS A 156 0.35 2.02 -0.26
C HIS A 156 0.86 3.08 -1.23
N PRO A 157 2.17 3.42 -1.21
CA PRO A 157 2.73 4.27 -2.26
C PRO A 157 2.63 3.58 -3.62
N PHE A 158 2.30 4.36 -4.64
CA PHE A 158 2.40 3.88 -6.01
C PHE A 158 3.77 4.22 -6.59
N PHE A 159 4.23 3.37 -7.49
CA PHE A 159 5.42 3.61 -8.29
C PHE A 159 5.24 3.12 -9.72
N ARG A 160 5.99 3.70 -10.63
CA ARG A 160 5.97 3.34 -12.06
C ARG A 160 7.36 3.42 -12.66
N VAL A 161 7.54 2.72 -13.77
CA VAL A 161 8.73 2.91 -14.62
C VAL A 161 8.47 4.09 -15.56
N SER A 162 9.34 5.09 -15.51
CA SER A 162 9.32 6.28 -16.36
C SER A 162 10.63 6.37 -17.13
N GLY A 163 10.60 5.98 -18.41
CA GLY A 163 11.83 5.81 -19.19
C GLY A 163 12.70 4.69 -18.64
N THR A 164 13.91 5.02 -18.19
CA THR A 164 14.87 4.07 -17.57
C THR A 164 14.84 4.12 -16.03
N ARG A 165 13.99 4.94 -15.44
CA ARG A 165 13.95 5.18 -14.01
C ARG A 165 12.60 4.81 -13.41
N VAL A 166 12.61 4.55 -12.11
CA VAL A 166 11.41 4.35 -11.32
C VAL A 166 11.08 5.68 -10.62
N GLU A 167 9.81 6.01 -10.56
CA GLU A 167 9.27 7.18 -9.93
C GLU A 167 8.23 6.76 -8.88
N ILE A 168 8.33 7.31 -7.68
CA ILE A 168 7.34 7.16 -6.61
C ILE A 168 6.29 8.25 -6.80
N LEU A 169 5.03 7.85 -6.69
CA LEU A 169 3.89 8.73 -6.88
C LEU A 169 3.19 8.98 -5.54
N PRO A 170 2.78 10.23 -5.26
CA PRO A 170 2.02 10.51 -4.05
C PRO A 170 0.66 9.82 -4.12
N TYR A 171 0.26 9.23 -2.99
CA TYR A 171 -1.09 8.70 -2.75
C TYR A 171 -1.48 9.01 -1.30
N PRO A 172 -1.85 10.27 -1.02
CA PRO A 172 -2.06 10.74 0.33
C PRO A 172 -3.37 10.21 0.92
N LEU A 173 -3.28 9.11 1.62
CA LEU A 173 -4.34 8.57 2.46
C LEU A 173 -4.25 9.17 3.86
N LYS A 174 -5.25 8.89 4.69
CA LYS A 174 -5.18 9.19 6.12
C LYS A 174 -4.09 8.36 6.78
N ILE A 175 -3.33 8.98 7.66
CA ILE A 175 -2.31 8.31 8.47
C ILE A 175 -3.00 7.65 9.65
N ASN A 176 -2.72 6.35 9.85
CA ASN A 176 -3.28 5.57 10.94
C ASN A 176 -2.25 5.39 12.05
N VAL A 177 -2.63 5.74 13.28
CA VAL A 177 -1.75 5.67 14.47
C VAL A 177 -2.44 4.93 15.61
N THR A 178 -1.66 4.17 16.38
CA THR A 178 -2.13 3.57 17.63
C THR A 178 -1.95 4.54 18.79
N ASP A 179 -2.67 4.34 19.90
CA ASP A 179 -2.51 5.14 21.12
C ASP A 179 -1.07 5.11 21.64
N HIS A 180 -0.39 3.97 21.46
CA HIS A 180 1.04 3.84 21.80
C HIS A 180 1.89 4.79 20.95
N THR A 181 1.65 4.88 19.64
CA THR A 181 2.34 5.83 18.76
C THR A 181 2.05 7.27 19.16
N VAL A 182 0.78 7.59 19.42
CA VAL A 182 0.36 8.94 19.86
C VAL A 182 1.10 9.37 21.12
N SER A 183 1.43 8.45 22.03
CA SER A 183 2.16 8.78 23.27
C SER A 183 3.55 9.36 23.02
N PHE A 184 4.18 9.06 21.89
CA PHE A 184 5.49 9.59 21.50
C PHE A 184 5.41 10.91 20.71
N PHE A 185 4.23 11.26 20.20
CA PHE A 185 4.01 12.43 19.34
C PHE A 185 2.96 13.35 19.96
N PRO A 186 3.36 14.29 20.85
CA PRO A 186 2.42 15.17 21.55
C PRO A 186 1.50 15.97 20.64
N GLU A 187 1.96 16.29 19.41
CA GLU A 187 1.17 16.97 18.38
C GLU A 187 -0.02 16.16 17.86
N LEU A 188 -0.05 14.86 18.10
CA LEU A 188 -1.15 13.98 17.71
C LEU A 188 -2.24 13.82 18.79
N ARG A 189 -2.11 14.49 19.94
CA ARG A 189 -3.07 14.36 21.05
C ARG A 189 -4.48 14.84 20.72
N GLU A 190 -4.61 15.72 19.75
CA GLU A 190 -5.89 16.22 19.24
C GLU A 190 -6.42 15.36 18.07
N ALA A 191 -5.74 14.27 17.71
CA ALA A 191 -6.26 13.35 16.71
C ALA A 191 -7.63 12.80 17.13
N PRO A 192 -8.54 12.53 16.19
CA PRO A 192 -9.84 11.94 16.47
C PRO A 192 -9.70 10.67 17.32
N PRO A 193 -10.69 10.37 18.19
CA PRO A 193 -10.65 9.18 19.01
C PRO A 193 -10.49 7.92 18.17
N SER A 194 -9.78 6.94 18.70
CA SER A 194 -9.47 5.69 18.00
C SER A 194 -10.74 4.94 17.63
N VAL A 195 -10.77 4.43 16.42
CA VAL A 195 -11.81 3.54 15.88
C VAL A 195 -11.17 2.16 15.69
N LEU A 196 -11.94 1.11 15.90
CA LEU A 196 -11.47 -0.24 15.63
C LEU A 196 -11.17 -0.41 14.13
N HIS A 197 -9.90 -0.64 13.80
CA HIS A 197 -9.47 -0.98 12.47
C HIS A 197 -8.83 -2.36 12.49
N ALA A 198 -9.48 -3.34 11.86
CA ALA A 198 -9.08 -4.75 11.91
C ALA A 198 -8.85 -5.28 13.33
N GLY A 199 -9.69 -4.86 14.30
CA GLY A 199 -9.61 -5.26 15.69
C GLY A 199 -8.55 -4.54 16.54
N VAL A 200 -7.83 -3.56 15.97
CA VAL A 200 -6.86 -2.72 16.68
C VAL A 200 -7.40 -1.30 16.76
N PRO A 201 -7.46 -0.68 17.95
CA PRO A 201 -7.81 0.73 18.07
C PRO A 201 -6.77 1.61 17.36
N LYS A 202 -7.22 2.40 16.38
CA LYS A 202 -6.37 3.36 15.65
C LYS A 202 -7.09 4.69 15.53
N SER A 203 -6.37 5.77 15.75
CA SER A 203 -6.76 7.13 15.37
C SER A 203 -6.26 7.41 13.95
N TYR A 204 -6.88 8.36 13.26
CA TYR A 204 -6.44 8.76 11.93
C TYR A 204 -6.49 10.27 11.77
N PHE A 205 -5.57 10.80 10.95
CA PHE A 205 -5.51 12.22 10.63
C PHE A 205 -4.96 12.41 9.21
N HIS A 206 -5.14 13.61 8.65
CA HIS A 206 -4.45 14.00 7.42
C HIS A 206 -3.12 14.65 7.77
N ALA A 207 -2.08 14.36 7.00
CA ALA A 207 -0.74 14.89 7.25
C ALA A 207 -0.73 16.43 7.34
N GLU A 208 -1.51 17.09 6.48
CA GLU A 208 -1.62 18.54 6.39
C GLU A 208 -2.24 19.20 7.63
N ASP A 209 -3.02 18.45 8.40
CA ASP A 209 -3.68 18.97 9.61
C ASP A 209 -2.70 19.09 10.78
N VAL A 210 -1.59 18.33 10.76
CA VAL A 210 -0.66 18.21 11.88
C VAL A 210 0.74 18.72 11.52
N TYR A 211 1.22 18.37 10.33
CA TYR A 211 2.58 18.72 9.92
C TYR A 211 2.56 19.83 8.86
N PRO A 212 3.33 20.91 9.06
CA PRO A 212 3.37 22.01 8.12
C PRO A 212 4.07 21.61 6.83
N GLY A 213 3.51 22.00 5.70
CA GLY A 213 4.13 21.83 4.39
C GLY A 213 3.18 21.25 3.35
N PRO A 214 3.50 21.43 2.06
CA PRO A 214 2.73 20.82 0.99
C PRO A 214 2.96 19.30 0.98
N LEU A 215 2.02 18.58 0.39
CA LEU A 215 2.22 17.17 0.02
C LEU A 215 3.45 17.05 -0.89
N GLY A 216 4.14 15.92 -0.79
CA GLY A 216 5.26 15.60 -1.67
C GLY A 216 4.84 15.51 -3.13
N GLN A 217 5.79 15.69 -4.02
CA GLN A 217 5.61 15.55 -5.46
C GLN A 217 6.19 14.22 -5.93
N PRO A 218 5.82 13.74 -7.13
CA PRO A 218 6.47 12.58 -7.73
C PRO A 218 8.00 12.73 -7.69
N CYS A 219 8.70 11.69 -7.25
CA CYS A 219 10.15 11.74 -7.06
C CYS A 219 10.80 10.37 -7.30
N GLU A 220 12.10 10.36 -7.53
CA GLU A 220 12.87 9.14 -7.67
C GLU A 220 13.16 8.52 -6.30
N PRO A 221 13.12 7.17 -6.15
CA PRO A 221 13.54 6.51 -4.92
C PRO A 221 15.03 6.74 -4.69
N SER A 222 15.40 7.22 -3.52
CA SER A 222 16.78 7.46 -3.12
C SER A 222 17.21 6.58 -1.95
N VAL A 223 16.30 6.33 -1.01
CA VAL A 223 16.57 5.54 0.19
C VAL A 223 15.43 4.57 0.47
N ILE A 224 15.78 3.33 0.80
CA ILE A 224 14.84 2.32 1.32
C ILE A 224 15.31 1.89 2.70
N LEU A 225 14.45 2.07 3.70
CA LEU A 225 14.74 1.77 5.09
C LEU A 225 13.89 0.60 5.57
N PHE A 226 14.54 -0.41 6.12
CA PHE A 226 13.89 -1.55 6.76
C PHE A 226 14.03 -1.41 8.28
N PRO A 227 13.02 -0.87 8.99
CA PRO A 227 13.11 -0.64 10.43
C PRO A 227 13.07 -1.95 11.21
N GLU A 228 13.93 -2.05 12.20
CA GLU A 228 14.02 -3.12 13.19
C GLU A 228 14.20 -2.52 14.56
N VAL A 229 13.22 -2.69 15.43
CA VAL A 229 13.29 -2.16 16.82
C VAL A 229 14.32 -2.95 17.60
N VAL A 230 15.33 -2.24 18.12
CA VAL A 230 16.41 -2.82 18.93
C VAL A 230 16.43 -2.24 20.33
N ASN A 231 16.93 -3.01 21.30
CA ASN A 231 17.11 -2.51 22.66
C ASN A 231 18.47 -1.75 22.79
N SER A 232 18.56 -0.61 22.12
CA SER A 232 19.74 0.27 22.12
C SER A 232 19.35 1.69 22.47
N SER A 233 20.29 2.47 23.02
CA SER A 233 20.11 3.91 23.19
C SER A 233 20.23 4.68 21.88
N HIS A 234 20.97 4.14 20.91
CA HIS A 234 21.27 4.81 19.64
C HIS A 234 20.79 3.98 18.45
N SER A 235 20.18 4.69 17.52
CA SER A 235 19.82 4.17 16.20
C SER A 235 21.03 4.20 15.28
N CYS A 236 21.09 3.22 14.36
CA CYS A 236 22.12 3.22 13.30
C CYS A 236 21.59 2.61 12.01
N LEU A 237 22.27 2.93 10.90
CA LEU A 237 22.00 2.36 9.59
C LEU A 237 23.04 1.30 9.28
N GLU A 238 22.58 0.12 8.88
CA GLU A 238 23.37 -0.97 8.34
C GLU A 238 23.11 -1.06 6.84
N PRO A 239 24.10 -0.87 5.97
CA PRO A 239 23.90 -1.00 4.53
C PRO A 239 23.47 -2.41 4.14
N LEU A 240 22.50 -2.51 3.25
CA LEU A 240 22.01 -3.77 2.68
C LEU A 240 22.38 -3.90 1.21
N SER A 241 22.73 -5.11 0.78
CA SER A 241 22.86 -5.39 -0.65
C SER A 241 21.49 -5.31 -1.34
N LYS A 242 21.49 -4.96 -2.63
CA LYS A 242 20.27 -4.90 -3.45
C LYS A 242 19.48 -6.21 -3.43
N LYS A 243 20.20 -7.33 -3.45
CA LYS A 243 19.60 -8.66 -3.34
C LYS A 243 18.79 -8.83 -2.04
N VAL A 244 19.42 -8.52 -0.90
CA VAL A 244 18.76 -8.64 0.42
C VAL A 244 17.57 -7.69 0.52
N ALA A 245 17.73 -6.45 0.06
CA ALA A 245 16.64 -5.49 0.05
C ALA A 245 15.44 -5.96 -0.80
N LEU A 246 15.70 -6.52 -1.98
CA LEU A 246 14.66 -7.09 -2.84
C LEU A 246 13.94 -8.28 -2.16
N GLU A 247 14.70 -9.20 -1.56
CA GLU A 247 14.13 -10.34 -0.80
C GLU A 247 13.23 -9.86 0.36
N MET A 248 13.59 -8.73 0.99
CA MET A 248 12.78 -8.15 2.07
C MET A 248 11.52 -7.42 1.56
N ILE A 249 11.53 -6.86 0.35
CA ILE A 249 10.35 -6.18 -0.23
C ILE A 249 9.33 -7.17 -0.78
N LEU A 250 9.74 -8.27 -1.38
CA LEU A 250 8.87 -9.20 -2.10
C LEU A 250 7.65 -9.67 -1.29
N PRO A 251 7.75 -10.00 0.01
CA PRO A 251 6.59 -10.40 0.81
C PRO A 251 5.54 -9.30 0.99
N HIS A 252 5.91 -8.05 0.71
CA HIS A 252 5.05 -6.88 0.85
C HIS A 252 4.36 -6.45 -0.45
N SER A 253 4.67 -7.08 -1.59
CA SER A 253 4.28 -6.60 -2.91
C SER A 253 3.62 -7.63 -3.81
N LEU A 254 4.11 -8.86 -3.86
CA LEU A 254 3.75 -9.78 -4.93
C LEU A 254 2.65 -10.77 -4.54
N LEU A 255 1.53 -10.71 -5.28
CA LEU A 255 0.57 -11.80 -5.40
C LEU A 255 0.71 -12.39 -6.81
N VAL A 256 1.25 -13.61 -6.90
CA VAL A 256 1.55 -14.25 -8.19
C VAL A 256 0.38 -15.11 -8.64
N TYR A 257 -0.67 -14.51 -9.19
CA TYR A 257 -1.75 -15.22 -9.88
C TYR A 257 -1.82 -14.87 -11.38
N ASP A 258 -1.38 -13.68 -11.77
CA ASP A 258 -1.22 -13.26 -13.16
C ASP A 258 0.28 -13.13 -13.46
N THR A 259 0.85 -14.14 -14.13
CA THR A 259 2.30 -14.26 -14.34
C THR A 259 2.88 -13.09 -15.13
N GLU A 260 2.13 -12.56 -16.11
CA GLU A 260 2.62 -11.44 -16.94
C GLU A 260 2.63 -10.13 -16.16
N VAL A 261 1.59 -9.86 -15.39
CA VAL A 261 1.53 -8.68 -14.50
C VAL A 261 2.59 -8.80 -13.41
N ALA A 262 2.71 -9.96 -12.77
CA ALA A 262 3.70 -10.21 -11.71
C ALA A 262 5.14 -10.05 -12.21
N ARG A 263 5.44 -10.49 -13.44
CA ARG A 263 6.78 -10.30 -14.05
C ARG A 263 7.11 -8.84 -14.26
N ARG A 264 6.19 -8.04 -14.78
CA ARG A 264 6.38 -6.59 -14.96
C ARG A 264 6.51 -5.87 -13.63
N GLU A 265 5.70 -6.22 -12.63
CA GLU A 265 5.79 -5.69 -11.28
C GLU A 265 7.15 -6.01 -10.65
N PHE A 266 7.61 -7.25 -10.76
CA PHE A 266 8.93 -7.67 -10.27
C PHE A 266 10.07 -6.88 -10.94
N GLN A 267 10.02 -6.67 -12.25
CA GLN A 267 11.02 -5.86 -12.95
C GLN A 267 11.02 -4.40 -12.46
N ALA A 268 9.85 -3.84 -12.20
CA ALA A 268 9.74 -2.49 -11.65
C ALA A 268 10.28 -2.41 -10.20
N LEU A 269 10.05 -3.45 -9.38
CA LEU A 269 10.62 -3.54 -8.03
C LEU A 269 12.16 -3.67 -8.07
N VAL A 270 12.70 -4.45 -9.01
CA VAL A 270 14.16 -4.52 -9.22
C VAL A 270 14.70 -3.13 -9.55
N GLY A 271 14.09 -2.43 -10.50
CA GLY A 271 14.48 -1.07 -10.86
C GLY A 271 14.41 -0.08 -9.68
N LEU A 272 13.38 -0.19 -8.85
CA LEU A 272 13.23 0.62 -7.64
C LEU A 272 14.37 0.37 -6.63
N VAL A 273 14.70 -0.88 -6.39
CA VAL A 273 15.77 -1.26 -5.46
C VAL A 273 17.15 -0.88 -6.00
N GLU A 274 17.38 -1.03 -7.31
CA GLU A 274 18.65 -0.65 -7.95
C GLU A 274 18.95 0.85 -7.86
N GLN A 275 17.90 1.69 -7.94
CA GLN A 275 18.05 3.15 -7.85
C GLN A 275 18.31 3.67 -6.43
N ALA A 276 17.83 2.99 -5.39
CA ALA A 276 17.85 3.49 -4.03
C ALA A 276 18.96 2.86 -3.19
N ASP A 277 19.58 3.61 -2.31
CA ASP A 277 20.42 3.05 -1.25
C ASP A 277 19.56 2.35 -0.20
N CYS A 278 19.92 1.13 0.17
CA CYS A 278 19.12 0.28 1.02
C CYS A 278 19.80 0.08 2.38
N TYR A 279 19.03 0.27 3.44
CA TYR A 279 19.54 0.14 4.81
C TYR A 279 18.56 -0.60 5.72
N ARG A 280 19.10 -1.38 6.63
CA ARG A 280 18.39 -1.75 7.84
C ARG A 280 18.54 -0.60 8.83
N LEU A 281 17.42 -0.08 9.32
CA LEU A 281 17.40 0.91 10.38
C LEU A 281 17.26 0.18 11.72
N HIS A 282 18.34 0.03 12.43
CA HIS A 282 18.32 -0.39 13.83
C HIS A 282 17.77 0.76 14.68
N PHE A 283 16.53 0.60 15.06
CA PHE A 283 15.69 1.63 15.66
C PHE A 283 15.90 1.64 17.19
N GLY A 284 16.74 2.52 17.65
CA GLY A 284 17.02 2.77 19.07
C GLY A 284 16.07 3.78 19.69
N ARG A 285 16.33 4.16 20.95
CA ARG A 285 15.48 5.10 21.71
C ARG A 285 15.56 6.53 21.19
N ASP A 286 16.65 6.89 20.52
CA ASP A 286 16.92 8.22 19.95
C ASP A 286 16.36 8.44 18.55
N VAL A 287 15.66 7.48 17.98
CA VAL A 287 15.14 7.57 16.60
C VAL A 287 14.30 8.82 16.38
N MET A 288 13.61 9.27 17.40
CA MET A 288 12.79 10.48 17.37
C MET A 288 13.63 11.77 17.23
N GLU A 289 14.91 11.71 17.60
CA GLU A 289 15.86 12.82 17.65
C GLU A 289 16.89 12.73 16.52
N ALA A 290 16.89 11.62 15.76
CA ALA A 290 17.90 11.31 14.77
C ALA A 290 17.42 11.25 13.32
N PRO A 291 16.57 12.19 12.83
CA PRO A 291 16.09 12.18 11.45
C PRO A 291 17.22 12.37 10.41
N TRP A 292 18.36 12.92 10.83
CA TRP A 292 19.56 13.09 9.97
C TRP A 292 20.18 11.75 9.51
N LEU A 293 19.91 10.65 10.19
CA LEU A 293 20.37 9.32 9.75
C LEU A 293 19.88 8.96 8.36
N VAL A 294 18.82 9.58 7.92
CA VAL A 294 18.10 9.26 6.66
C VAL A 294 18.22 10.38 5.62
N THR A 295 19.03 11.40 5.90
CA THR A 295 19.24 12.48 4.94
C THR A 295 20.16 11.97 3.83
N PRO A 296 19.69 11.95 2.56
CA PRO A 296 20.52 11.56 1.42
C PRO A 296 21.68 12.50 1.17
#